data_e4259e35520bf90f90bbff3ee0e94a69
#
_entry.id   e4259e35520bf90f90bbff3ee0e94a69
#
_cell.length_a   1.000
_cell.length_b   1.000
_cell.length_c   1.000
_cell.angle_alpha   90.00
_cell.angle_beta   90.00
_cell.angle_gamma   90.00
#
_symmetry.space_group_name_H-M   'P 1'
#
loop_
_entity.id
_entity.type
_entity.pdbx_description
1 polymer ?
#
loop_
_entity_poly.entity_id
_entity_poly.type
_entity_poly.pdbx_seq_one_letter_code
_entity_poly.pdbx_strand_id
1 'polypeptide(L)'
;MKFVDLEQARTAPGVRLVVVGATPSPWSEAAKAIFVAKGIDGMLVRFTPSDAAVKQWTGLHNAPVLFIDAEPPRAHWSEIIEAAERLGGRASLVPIDADERMQTFGLAHELLGEGGLVWNGRLLVIHRGLTTEGREGFPLRLASYLAPKYGYAPERAAAAKERATSALERFGRLVEAKRARGQEYLFGDRLSVLDIYLATALAPFVPLPQEACSSS
;
A
#
# COMPACT_ATOMS: atom_id res chain seq x y z
N MET A 1 -11.13 -6.05 11.35
CA MET A 1 -11.63 -4.73 10.90
C MET A 1 -12.88 -4.92 10.04
N LYS A 2 -13.90 -4.05 10.12
CA LYS A 2 -15.18 -4.16 9.37
C LYS A 2 -15.44 -2.89 8.58
N PHE A 3 -16.02 -3.02 7.38
CA PHE A 3 -16.51 -1.86 6.63
C PHE A 3 -17.73 -1.25 7.29
N VAL A 4 -17.72 0.08 7.39
CA VAL A 4 -18.82 0.90 7.93
C VAL A 4 -19.07 2.07 6.99
N ASP A 5 -20.20 2.75 7.17
CA ASP A 5 -20.47 4.00 6.47
C ASP A 5 -19.64 5.17 7.05
N LEU A 6 -19.59 6.26 6.30
CA LEU A 6 -18.80 7.43 6.65
C LEU A 6 -19.27 8.08 7.96
N GLU A 7 -20.59 8.20 8.17
CA GLU A 7 -21.15 8.88 9.34
C GLU A 7 -20.85 8.12 10.62
N GLN A 8 -20.95 6.79 10.59
CA GLN A 8 -20.53 5.95 11.70
C GLN A 8 -19.04 6.12 12.01
N ALA A 9 -18.18 6.15 10.98
CA ALA A 9 -16.73 6.29 11.18
C ALA A 9 -16.36 7.67 11.75
N ARG A 10 -17.03 8.75 11.32
CA ARG A 10 -16.73 10.12 11.76
C ARG A 10 -16.95 10.33 13.26
N THR A 11 -17.92 9.67 13.83
CA THR A 11 -18.33 9.83 15.21
C THR A 11 -17.74 8.79 16.15
N ALA A 12 -17.21 7.69 15.62
CA ALA A 12 -16.67 6.61 16.42
C ALA A 12 -15.26 6.90 16.92
N PRO A 13 -14.91 6.45 18.15
CA PRO A 13 -13.53 6.42 18.62
C PRO A 13 -12.75 5.26 18.01
N GLY A 14 -11.46 5.19 18.33
CA GLY A 14 -10.59 4.08 17.98
C GLY A 14 -10.00 4.21 16.57
N VAL A 15 -9.61 3.06 16.00
CA VAL A 15 -8.93 2.99 14.70
C VAL A 15 -9.95 3.02 13.56
N ARG A 16 -9.80 3.98 12.67
CA ARG A 16 -10.58 4.12 11.43
C ARG A 16 -9.60 4.27 10.26
N LEU A 17 -9.71 3.38 9.28
CA LEU A 17 -8.83 3.34 8.12
C LEU A 17 -9.65 3.58 6.84
N VAL A 18 -9.39 4.68 6.17
CA VAL A 18 -9.94 4.98 4.84
C VAL A 18 -9.09 4.26 3.81
N VAL A 19 -9.71 3.44 2.96
CA VAL A 19 -9.03 2.60 1.96
C VAL A 19 -9.68 2.74 0.59
N VAL A 20 -8.93 2.50 -0.48
CA VAL A 20 -9.49 2.50 -1.84
C VAL A 20 -10.60 1.45 -1.95
N GLY A 21 -11.75 1.85 -2.47
CA GLY A 21 -12.95 1.02 -2.47
C GLY A 21 -13.18 0.17 -3.72
N ALA A 22 -12.75 0.65 -4.89
CA ALA A 22 -13.14 0.03 -6.16
C ALA A 22 -12.09 -0.93 -6.75
N THR A 23 -10.83 -0.70 -6.46
CA THR A 23 -9.72 -1.53 -6.99
C THR A 23 -8.69 -1.71 -5.89
N PRO A 24 -8.16 -2.91 -5.66
CA PRO A 24 -7.12 -3.13 -4.69
C PRO A 24 -5.93 -2.17 -4.90
N SER A 25 -5.54 -1.49 -3.85
CA SER A 25 -4.40 -0.58 -3.86
C SER A 25 -3.31 -1.16 -2.95
N PRO A 26 -2.07 -1.37 -3.43
CA PRO A 26 -1.00 -1.93 -2.61
C PRO A 26 -0.84 -1.22 -1.27
N TRP A 27 -0.93 0.11 -1.24
CA TRP A 27 -0.86 0.88 0.00
C TRP A 27 -2.03 0.61 0.95
N SER A 28 -3.27 0.54 0.42
CA SER A 28 -4.45 0.25 1.24
C SER A 28 -4.46 -1.19 1.73
N GLU A 29 -4.07 -2.15 0.89
CA GLU A 29 -3.97 -3.56 1.27
C GLU A 29 -2.87 -3.76 2.34
N ALA A 30 -1.71 -3.12 2.17
CA ALA A 30 -0.65 -3.15 3.18
C ALA A 30 -1.12 -2.59 4.52
N ALA A 31 -1.79 -1.44 4.52
CA ALA A 31 -2.34 -0.85 5.75
C ALA A 31 -3.32 -1.80 6.45
N LYS A 32 -4.27 -2.39 5.71
CA LYS A 32 -5.20 -3.39 6.28
C LYS A 32 -4.47 -4.59 6.87
N ALA A 33 -3.51 -5.15 6.11
CA ALA A 33 -2.74 -6.32 6.53
C ALA A 33 -1.91 -6.07 7.80
N ILE A 34 -1.34 -4.89 7.97
CA ILE A 34 -0.62 -4.48 9.18
C ILE A 34 -1.54 -4.56 10.41
N PHE A 35 -2.73 -3.94 10.37
CA PHE A 35 -3.65 -3.97 11.50
C PHE A 35 -4.17 -5.37 11.80
N VAL A 36 -4.42 -6.19 10.77
CA VAL A 36 -4.80 -7.61 10.93
C VAL A 36 -3.66 -8.41 11.57
N ALA A 37 -2.44 -8.26 11.08
CA ALA A 37 -1.26 -8.95 11.64
C ALA A 37 -0.99 -8.56 13.09
N LYS A 38 -1.18 -7.29 13.44
CA LYS A 38 -1.07 -6.78 14.82
C LYS A 38 -2.24 -7.20 15.71
N GLY A 39 -3.33 -7.74 15.13
CA GLY A 39 -4.54 -8.06 15.90
C GLY A 39 -5.28 -6.81 16.39
N ILE A 40 -5.09 -5.69 15.74
CA ILE A 40 -5.75 -4.42 16.08
C ILE A 40 -7.07 -4.34 15.33
N ASP A 41 -8.15 -4.20 16.07
CA ASP A 41 -9.48 -4.04 15.47
C ASP A 41 -9.76 -2.57 15.11
N GLY A 42 -10.75 -2.35 14.23
CA GLY A 42 -11.11 -1.01 13.79
C GLY A 42 -12.12 -1.01 12.65
N MET A 43 -12.41 0.16 12.15
CA MET A 43 -13.37 0.41 11.07
C MET A 43 -12.66 0.69 9.76
N LEU A 44 -13.26 0.23 8.65
CA LEU A 44 -12.82 0.53 7.29
C LEU A 44 -13.84 1.43 6.62
N VAL A 45 -13.39 2.46 5.93
CA VAL A 45 -14.23 3.35 5.11
C VAL A 45 -13.76 3.29 3.66
N ARG A 46 -14.69 3.08 2.74
CA ARG A 46 -14.37 3.05 1.30
C ARG A 46 -14.14 4.47 0.78
N PHE A 47 -13.06 4.65 0.05
CA PHE A 47 -12.74 5.87 -0.68
C PHE A 47 -12.83 5.64 -2.18
N THR A 48 -13.50 6.55 -2.87
CA THR A 48 -13.47 6.67 -4.32
C THR A 48 -13.06 8.08 -4.74
N PRO A 49 -12.46 8.27 -5.93
CA PRO A 49 -12.05 9.59 -6.41
C PRO A 49 -13.18 10.64 -6.47
N SER A 50 -14.44 10.20 -6.59
CA SER A 50 -15.62 11.07 -6.63
C SER A 50 -16.21 11.40 -5.26
N ASP A 51 -15.71 10.79 -4.17
CA ASP A 51 -16.29 10.94 -2.84
C ASP A 51 -15.85 12.25 -2.17
N ALA A 52 -16.66 13.29 -2.34
CA ALA A 52 -16.41 14.60 -1.77
C ALA A 52 -16.49 14.59 -0.23
N ALA A 53 -17.40 13.81 0.35
CA ALA A 53 -17.61 13.77 1.79
C ALA A 53 -16.42 13.14 2.53
N VAL A 54 -15.86 12.04 1.97
CA VAL A 54 -14.63 11.44 2.52
C VAL A 54 -13.46 12.40 2.40
N LYS A 55 -13.30 13.09 1.26
CA LYS A 55 -12.24 14.10 1.09
C LYS A 55 -12.36 15.25 2.09
N GLN A 56 -13.57 15.73 2.31
CA GLN A 56 -13.81 16.78 3.30
C GLN A 56 -13.46 16.32 4.71
N TRP A 57 -13.81 15.09 5.08
CA TRP A 57 -13.49 14.52 6.38
C TRP A 57 -12.00 14.30 6.57
N THR A 58 -11.33 13.69 5.60
CA THR A 58 -9.90 13.36 5.71
C THR A 58 -9.00 14.58 5.52
N GLY A 59 -9.47 15.63 4.85
CA GLY A 59 -8.62 16.71 4.35
C GLY A 59 -7.66 16.31 3.24
N LEU A 60 -7.78 15.08 2.70
CA LEU A 60 -6.83 14.47 1.77
C LEU A 60 -7.53 13.92 0.52
N HIS A 61 -6.77 13.80 -0.59
CA HIS A 61 -7.24 13.26 -1.86
C HIS A 61 -6.67 11.87 -2.18
N ASN A 62 -6.22 11.15 -1.16
CA ASN A 62 -5.60 9.83 -1.28
C ASN A 62 -6.14 8.86 -0.22
N ALA A 63 -5.79 7.59 -0.39
CA ALA A 63 -5.94 6.51 0.58
C ALA A 63 -4.68 5.61 0.48
N PRO A 64 -4.28 4.96 1.60
CA PRO A 64 -4.97 4.92 2.88
C PRO A 64 -4.85 6.23 3.68
N VAL A 65 -5.82 6.46 4.59
CA VAL A 65 -5.74 7.48 5.64
C VAL A 65 -6.17 6.85 6.96
N LEU A 66 -5.31 6.93 7.95
CA LEU A 66 -5.52 6.40 9.29
C LEU A 66 -5.94 7.50 10.26
N PHE A 67 -7.00 7.26 10.99
CA PHE A 67 -7.41 8.02 12.15
C PHE A 67 -7.32 7.16 13.42
N ILE A 68 -6.87 7.74 14.51
CA ILE A 68 -6.84 7.12 15.84
C ILE A 68 -7.45 8.16 16.81
N ASP A 69 -8.61 7.87 17.33
CA ASP A 69 -9.35 8.80 18.21
C ASP A 69 -9.41 10.24 17.67
N ALA A 70 -8.88 11.20 18.40
CA ALA A 70 -8.82 12.62 18.02
C ALA A 70 -7.43 13.02 17.46
N GLU A 71 -6.53 12.06 17.19
CA GLU A 71 -5.22 12.37 16.65
C GLU A 71 -5.32 12.88 15.19
N PRO A 72 -4.34 13.69 14.73
CA PRO A 72 -4.26 14.08 13.33
C PRO A 72 -4.21 12.87 12.40
N PRO A 73 -4.85 12.93 11.22
CA PRO A 73 -4.83 11.83 10.26
C PRO A 73 -3.42 11.55 9.74
N ARG A 74 -3.11 10.27 9.49
CA ARG A 74 -1.86 9.80 8.92
C ARG A 74 -2.12 9.14 7.58
N ALA A 75 -1.30 9.46 6.57
CA ALA A 75 -1.50 8.95 5.22
C ALA A 75 -0.22 8.34 4.61
N HIS A 76 0.94 8.58 5.22
CA HIS A 76 2.18 7.98 4.74
C HIS A 76 2.32 6.54 5.27
N TRP A 77 2.85 5.64 4.43
CA TRP A 77 3.01 4.23 4.78
C TRP A 77 3.85 4.02 6.05
N SER A 78 4.90 4.85 6.26
CA SER A 78 5.73 4.76 7.48
C SER A 78 4.98 5.22 8.73
N GLU A 79 4.18 6.28 8.63
CA GLU A 79 3.37 6.77 9.76
C GLU A 79 2.32 5.74 10.19
N ILE A 80 1.78 4.97 9.24
CA ILE A 80 0.78 3.94 9.51
C ILE A 80 1.41 2.78 10.28
N ILE A 81 2.59 2.29 9.88
CA ILE A 81 3.26 1.22 10.63
C ILE A 81 3.72 1.69 12.01
N GLU A 82 4.26 2.89 12.12
CA GLU A 82 4.67 3.46 13.41
C GLU A 82 3.48 3.60 14.37
N ALA A 83 2.33 4.04 13.85
CA ALA A 83 1.10 4.10 14.65
C ALA A 83 0.62 2.71 15.08
N ALA A 84 0.66 1.72 14.20
CA ALA A 84 0.29 0.34 14.52
C ALA A 84 1.23 -0.27 15.58
N GLU A 85 2.53 -0.01 15.49
CA GLU A 85 3.50 -0.43 16.51
C GLU A 85 3.22 0.22 17.87
N ARG A 86 2.94 1.53 17.89
CA ARG A 86 2.61 2.28 19.10
C ARG A 86 1.31 1.79 19.76
N LEU A 87 0.30 1.43 18.98
CA LEU A 87 -0.94 0.85 19.51
C LEU A 87 -0.73 -0.52 20.17
N GLY A 88 0.37 -1.20 19.87
CA GLY A 88 0.69 -2.49 20.46
C GLY A 88 -0.01 -3.66 19.78
N GLY A 89 -0.62 -4.54 20.57
CA GLY A 89 -1.25 -5.75 20.07
C GLY A 89 -0.29 -6.95 20.07
N ARG A 90 -0.22 -7.68 18.93
CA ARG A 90 0.68 -8.83 18.79
C ARG A 90 2.15 -8.39 18.62
N ALA A 91 3.04 -9.36 18.36
CA ALA A 91 4.47 -9.10 18.17
C ALA A 91 4.75 -7.95 17.20
N SER A 92 5.87 -7.26 17.41
CA SER A 92 6.32 -6.19 16.51
C SER A 92 6.53 -6.74 15.11
N LEU A 93 6.08 -5.98 14.12
CA LEU A 93 6.34 -6.21 12.69
C LEU A 93 7.61 -5.49 12.21
N VAL A 94 8.18 -4.63 13.06
CA VAL A 94 9.44 -3.94 12.78
C VAL A 94 10.55 -4.62 13.56
N PRO A 95 11.66 -5.01 12.93
CA PRO A 95 12.80 -5.60 13.63
C PRO A 95 13.32 -4.72 14.76
N ILE A 96 13.77 -5.36 15.85
CA ILE A 96 14.36 -4.67 17.00
C ILE A 96 15.82 -4.30 16.69
N ASP A 97 16.53 -5.15 15.95
CA ASP A 97 17.89 -4.90 15.51
C ASP A 97 17.95 -3.63 14.65
N ALA A 98 18.93 -2.77 14.91
CA ALA A 98 19.02 -1.46 14.28
C ALA A 98 19.32 -1.56 12.78
N ASP A 99 20.18 -2.50 12.37
CA ASP A 99 20.57 -2.67 10.97
C ASP A 99 19.40 -3.27 10.16
N GLU A 100 18.71 -4.27 10.71
CA GLU A 100 17.51 -4.82 10.09
C GLU A 100 16.37 -3.80 10.03
N ARG A 101 16.23 -2.95 11.06
CA ARG A 101 15.26 -1.85 11.07
C ARG A 101 15.56 -0.83 9.96
N MET A 102 16.82 -0.40 9.81
CA MET A 102 17.22 0.51 8.74
C MET A 102 16.97 -0.11 7.36
N GLN A 103 17.32 -1.39 7.18
CA GLN A 103 17.03 -2.12 5.95
C GLN A 103 15.52 -2.21 5.68
N THR A 104 14.71 -2.48 6.71
CA THR A 104 13.25 -2.55 6.58
C THR A 104 12.67 -1.27 5.99
N PHE A 105 13.01 -0.11 6.54
CA PHE A 105 12.47 1.16 6.06
C PHE A 105 13.05 1.57 4.70
N GLY A 106 14.33 1.31 4.45
CA GLY A 106 14.95 1.55 3.14
C GLY A 106 14.31 0.72 2.04
N LEU A 107 14.16 -0.59 2.24
CA LEU A 107 13.52 -1.49 1.29
C LEU A 107 12.02 -1.21 1.14
N ALA A 108 11.33 -0.84 2.21
CA ALA A 108 9.93 -0.41 2.15
C ALA A 108 9.75 0.84 1.29
N HIS A 109 10.67 1.79 1.35
CA HIS A 109 10.66 2.96 0.45
C HIS A 109 10.84 2.56 -1.02
N GLU A 110 11.75 1.63 -1.32
CA GLU A 110 11.92 1.08 -2.68
C GLU A 110 10.67 0.33 -3.20
N LEU A 111 9.82 -0.19 -2.32
CA LEU A 111 8.54 -0.79 -2.69
C LEU A 111 7.44 0.25 -2.88
N LEU A 112 7.18 1.07 -1.85
CA LEU A 112 5.96 1.88 -1.71
C LEU A 112 6.20 3.38 -1.81
N GLY A 113 7.45 3.85 -1.70
CA GLY A 113 7.80 5.26 -1.79
C GLY A 113 7.66 5.84 -3.19
N GLU A 114 7.78 7.16 -3.31
CA GLU A 114 7.84 7.85 -4.60
C GLU A 114 9.08 7.38 -5.37
N GLY A 115 8.88 7.00 -6.62
CA GLY A 115 9.93 6.42 -7.46
C GLY A 115 10.21 4.92 -7.21
N GLY A 116 9.58 4.30 -6.20
CA GLY A 116 9.67 2.88 -5.92
C GLY A 116 8.88 2.00 -6.89
N LEU A 117 8.87 0.69 -6.64
CA LEU A 117 8.25 -0.31 -7.52
C LEU A 117 6.80 -0.01 -7.86
N VAL A 118 5.97 0.19 -6.81
CA VAL A 118 4.52 0.41 -7.01
C VAL A 118 4.25 1.76 -7.69
N TRP A 119 5.04 2.79 -7.36
CA TRP A 119 4.93 4.09 -8.01
C TRP A 119 5.22 4.02 -9.51
N ASN A 120 6.32 3.38 -9.89
CA ASN A 120 6.68 3.18 -11.30
C ASN A 120 5.67 2.29 -12.03
N GLY A 121 5.21 1.21 -11.40
CA GLY A 121 4.12 0.39 -11.95
C GLY A 121 2.85 1.21 -12.20
N ARG A 122 2.52 2.14 -11.28
CA ARG A 122 1.37 3.03 -11.43
C ARG A 122 1.53 3.99 -12.61
N LEU A 123 2.72 4.57 -12.80
CA LEU A 123 3.02 5.42 -13.97
C LEU A 123 2.85 4.68 -15.29
N LEU A 124 3.25 3.40 -15.37
CA LEU A 124 3.07 2.57 -16.57
C LEU A 124 1.59 2.33 -16.89
N VAL A 125 0.78 2.00 -15.88
CA VAL A 125 -0.65 1.75 -16.08
C VAL A 125 -1.41 3.05 -16.42
N ILE A 126 -1.01 4.19 -15.84
CA ILE A 126 -1.52 5.52 -16.19
C ILE A 126 -1.15 5.85 -17.65
N HIS A 127 0.11 5.66 -18.03
CA HIS A 127 0.59 5.94 -19.40
C HIS A 127 -0.21 5.14 -20.42
N ARG A 128 -0.40 3.83 -20.21
CA ARG A 128 -1.23 3.00 -21.08
C ARG A 128 -2.65 3.50 -21.17
N GLY A 129 -3.27 3.85 -20.04
CA GLY A 129 -4.63 4.37 -20.00
C GLY A 129 -4.79 5.67 -20.81
N LEU A 130 -3.83 6.58 -20.73
CA LEU A 130 -3.86 7.83 -21.47
C LEU A 130 -3.58 7.64 -22.95
N THR A 131 -2.57 6.85 -23.32
CA THR A 131 -2.13 6.69 -24.73
C THR A 131 -3.05 5.77 -25.55
N THR A 132 -3.83 4.93 -24.90
CA THR A 132 -4.79 4.01 -25.56
C THR A 132 -6.26 4.43 -25.36
N GLU A 133 -6.52 5.64 -24.84
CA GLU A 133 -7.87 6.12 -24.54
C GLU A 133 -8.65 5.17 -23.62
N GLY A 134 -7.96 4.55 -22.68
CA GLY A 134 -8.55 3.61 -21.70
C GLY A 134 -8.80 2.20 -22.22
N ARG A 135 -8.33 1.86 -23.42
CA ARG A 135 -8.43 0.48 -23.96
C ARG A 135 -7.47 -0.50 -23.25
N GLU A 136 -6.34 0.02 -22.77
CA GLU A 136 -5.39 -0.72 -21.95
C GLU A 136 -5.05 0.10 -20.70
N GLY A 137 -4.56 -0.56 -19.67
CA GLY A 137 -4.21 0.08 -18.41
C GLY A 137 -5.43 0.54 -17.63
N PHE A 138 -5.40 1.77 -17.09
CA PHE A 138 -6.57 2.34 -16.43
C PHE A 138 -7.57 2.90 -17.43
N PRO A 139 -8.90 2.81 -17.13
CA PRO A 139 -9.90 3.58 -17.85
C PRO A 139 -9.49 5.06 -17.94
N LEU A 140 -9.72 5.72 -19.08
CA LEU A 140 -9.23 7.07 -19.38
C LEU A 140 -9.51 8.08 -18.25
N ARG A 141 -10.74 8.05 -17.70
CA ARG A 141 -11.14 8.94 -16.61
C ARG A 141 -10.27 8.75 -15.36
N LEU A 142 -9.98 7.50 -15.01
CA LEU A 142 -9.13 7.18 -13.86
C LEU A 142 -7.67 7.54 -14.12
N ALA A 143 -7.16 7.23 -15.31
CA ALA A 143 -5.81 7.60 -15.73
C ALA A 143 -5.60 9.12 -15.66
N SER A 144 -6.54 9.90 -16.20
CA SER A 144 -6.51 11.37 -16.17
C SER A 144 -6.56 11.93 -14.74
N TYR A 145 -7.34 11.32 -13.85
CA TYR A 145 -7.40 11.70 -12.44
C TYR A 145 -6.09 11.41 -11.70
N LEU A 146 -5.46 10.27 -11.98
CA LEU A 146 -4.24 9.84 -11.29
C LEU A 146 -2.97 10.50 -11.84
N ALA A 147 -2.95 10.90 -13.10
CA ALA A 147 -1.76 11.46 -13.75
C ALA A 147 -1.11 12.62 -12.97
N PRO A 148 -1.81 13.69 -12.57
CA PRO A 148 -1.21 14.78 -11.81
C PRO A 148 -0.76 14.32 -10.41
N LYS A 149 -1.48 13.37 -9.79
CA LYS A 149 -1.15 12.84 -8.46
C LYS A 149 0.19 12.11 -8.44
N TYR A 150 0.52 11.38 -9.52
CA TYR A 150 1.76 10.62 -9.65
C TYR A 150 2.87 11.39 -10.39
N GLY A 151 2.64 12.67 -10.69
CA GLY A 151 3.59 13.49 -11.44
C GLY A 151 3.88 12.90 -12.83
N TYR A 152 2.84 12.39 -13.49
CA TYR A 152 2.98 11.75 -14.79
C TYR A 152 3.52 12.74 -15.83
N ALA A 153 4.52 12.26 -16.57
CA ALA A 153 5.00 12.82 -17.83
C ALA A 153 5.43 11.64 -18.71
N PRO A 154 5.33 11.76 -20.05
CA PRO A 154 5.73 10.67 -20.95
C PRO A 154 7.16 10.16 -20.71
N GLU A 155 8.10 11.07 -20.44
CA GLU A 155 9.50 10.77 -20.17
C GLU A 155 9.67 9.99 -18.85
N ARG A 156 8.89 10.35 -17.84
CA ARG A 156 8.87 9.61 -16.56
C ARG A 156 8.30 8.20 -16.73
N ALA A 157 7.26 8.04 -17.55
CA ALA A 157 6.68 6.74 -17.84
C ALA A 157 7.66 5.87 -18.66
N ALA A 158 8.42 6.44 -19.59
CA ALA A 158 9.46 5.69 -20.31
C ALA A 158 10.54 5.13 -19.36
N ALA A 159 11.02 5.94 -18.41
CA ALA A 159 11.99 5.52 -17.42
C ALA A 159 11.40 4.54 -16.36
N ALA A 160 10.09 4.58 -16.13
CA ALA A 160 9.42 3.79 -15.09
C ALA A 160 9.51 2.28 -15.36
N LYS A 161 9.54 1.85 -16.63
CA LYS A 161 9.67 0.43 -16.99
C LYS A 161 11.00 -0.15 -16.51
N GLU A 162 12.09 0.52 -16.81
CA GLU A 162 13.43 0.07 -16.42
C GLU A 162 13.57 0.04 -14.89
N ARG A 163 13.10 1.09 -14.21
CA ARG A 163 13.11 1.16 -12.74
C ARG A 163 12.28 0.06 -12.09
N ALA A 164 11.07 -0.19 -12.58
CA ALA A 164 10.22 -1.26 -12.05
C ALA A 164 10.85 -2.64 -12.29
N THR A 165 11.41 -2.89 -13.47
CA THR A 165 12.11 -4.15 -13.78
C THR A 165 13.33 -4.35 -12.86
N SER A 166 14.17 -3.33 -12.71
CA SER A 166 15.33 -3.38 -11.81
C SER A 166 14.93 -3.64 -10.36
N ALA A 167 13.86 -3.03 -9.89
CA ALA A 167 13.32 -3.27 -8.55
C ALA A 167 12.83 -4.72 -8.40
N LEU A 168 12.04 -5.24 -9.34
CA LEU A 168 11.56 -6.63 -9.33
C LEU A 168 12.70 -7.63 -9.28
N GLU A 169 13.73 -7.47 -10.11
CA GLU A 169 14.91 -8.33 -10.11
C GLU A 169 15.66 -8.27 -8.78
N ARG A 170 15.78 -7.08 -8.18
CA ARG A 170 16.47 -6.89 -6.91
C ARG A 170 15.73 -7.56 -5.76
N PHE A 171 14.40 -7.41 -5.68
CA PHE A 171 13.57 -8.09 -4.69
C PHE A 171 13.50 -9.60 -4.94
N GLY A 172 13.49 -10.06 -6.20
CA GLY A 172 13.58 -11.47 -6.55
C GLY A 172 14.85 -12.10 -5.98
N ARG A 173 16.03 -11.50 -6.25
CA ARG A 173 17.30 -11.97 -5.68
C ARG A 173 17.31 -11.95 -4.14
N LEU A 174 16.71 -10.95 -3.51
CA LEU A 174 16.59 -10.89 -2.06
C LEU A 174 15.79 -12.08 -1.52
N VAL A 175 14.63 -12.35 -2.08
CA VAL A 175 13.77 -13.48 -1.68
C VAL A 175 14.49 -14.83 -1.90
N GLU A 176 15.12 -15.03 -3.05
CA GLU A 176 15.89 -16.26 -3.35
C GLU A 176 17.03 -16.48 -2.34
N ALA A 177 17.79 -15.41 -2.03
CA ALA A 177 18.87 -15.50 -1.05
C ALA A 177 18.40 -15.85 0.34
N LYS A 178 17.21 -15.36 0.76
CA LYS A 178 16.60 -15.67 2.05
C LYS A 178 16.09 -17.12 2.09
N ARG A 179 15.41 -17.57 1.04
CA ARG A 179 14.95 -18.97 0.89
C ARG A 179 16.10 -19.96 0.88
N ALA A 180 17.21 -19.66 0.19
CA ALA A 180 18.39 -20.50 0.19
C ALA A 180 19.02 -20.69 1.57
N ARG A 181 18.75 -19.79 2.51
CA ARG A 181 19.17 -19.89 3.93
C ARG A 181 18.10 -20.55 4.83
N GLY A 182 17.02 -21.09 4.24
CA GLY A 182 15.90 -21.69 4.98
C GLY A 182 15.04 -20.69 5.76
N GLN A 183 15.12 -19.39 5.46
CA GLN A 183 14.32 -18.37 6.10
C GLN A 183 12.91 -18.33 5.50
N GLU A 184 11.90 -18.34 6.37
CA GLU A 184 10.50 -18.26 5.97
C GLU A 184 10.11 -16.82 5.58
N TYR A 185 10.67 -15.82 6.28
CA TYR A 185 10.44 -14.39 6.07
C TYR A 185 11.74 -13.65 5.77
N LEU A 186 11.64 -12.40 5.34
CA LEU A 186 12.79 -11.58 4.96
C LEU A 186 13.76 -11.33 6.12
N PHE A 187 13.27 -11.34 7.36
CA PHE A 187 14.08 -11.22 8.58
C PHE A 187 13.89 -12.44 9.50
N GLY A 188 14.26 -13.63 9.02
CA GLY A 188 14.29 -14.86 9.80
C GLY A 188 12.98 -15.65 9.78
N ASP A 189 12.47 -15.97 10.97
CA ASP A 189 11.32 -16.85 11.21
C ASP A 189 10.03 -16.11 11.60
N ARG A 190 10.04 -14.78 11.57
CA ARG A 190 8.90 -13.94 11.94
C ARG A 190 8.48 -13.02 10.82
N LEU A 191 7.15 -12.94 10.66
CA LEU A 191 6.54 -11.96 9.74
C LEU A 191 6.99 -10.55 10.11
N SER A 192 7.52 -9.82 9.14
CA SER A 192 7.86 -8.40 9.23
C SER A 192 6.93 -7.56 8.37
N VAL A 193 6.91 -6.25 8.63
CA VAL A 193 6.17 -5.32 7.76
C VAL A 193 6.69 -5.32 6.33
N LEU A 194 7.98 -5.63 6.13
CA LEU A 194 8.56 -5.70 4.78
C LEU A 194 7.98 -6.87 3.97
N ASP A 195 7.68 -8.01 4.61
CA ASP A 195 6.98 -9.13 3.95
C ASP A 195 5.59 -8.72 3.49
N ILE A 196 4.84 -7.98 4.32
CA ILE A 196 3.52 -7.45 3.99
C ILE A 196 3.63 -6.47 2.81
N TYR A 197 4.59 -5.54 2.86
CA TYR A 197 4.79 -4.56 1.77
C TYR A 197 5.20 -5.23 0.47
N LEU A 198 6.09 -6.22 0.53
CA LEU A 198 6.52 -6.97 -0.66
C LEU A 198 5.33 -7.73 -1.27
N ALA A 199 4.57 -8.48 -0.48
CA ALA A 199 3.42 -9.22 -0.96
C ALA A 199 2.39 -8.30 -1.64
N THR A 200 2.04 -7.18 -1.00
CA THR A 200 1.06 -6.22 -1.55
C THR A 200 1.60 -5.45 -2.76
N ALA A 201 2.90 -5.15 -2.80
CA ALA A 201 3.55 -4.50 -3.94
C ALA A 201 3.62 -5.41 -5.16
N LEU A 202 3.80 -6.72 -4.97
CA LEU A 202 3.88 -7.71 -6.05
C LEU A 202 2.50 -8.12 -6.60
N ALA A 203 1.44 -8.01 -5.82
CA ALA A 203 0.10 -8.44 -6.23
C ALA A 203 -0.39 -7.87 -7.59
N PRO A 204 -0.09 -6.63 -7.99
CA PRO A 204 -0.42 -6.13 -9.32
C PRO A 204 0.37 -6.78 -10.47
N PHE A 205 1.54 -7.36 -10.19
CA PHE A 205 2.41 -7.99 -11.18
C PHE A 205 2.21 -9.51 -11.24
N VAL A 206 1.87 -10.11 -10.11
CA VAL A 206 1.60 -11.54 -9.96
C VAL A 206 0.27 -11.68 -9.22
N PRO A 207 -0.86 -11.59 -9.94
CA PRO A 207 -2.18 -11.72 -9.31
C PRO A 207 -2.33 -13.07 -8.61
N LEU A 208 -3.00 -13.05 -7.46
CA LEU A 208 -3.36 -14.29 -6.75
C LEU A 208 -4.32 -15.12 -7.62
N PRO A 209 -4.27 -16.46 -7.51
CA PRO A 209 -5.28 -17.32 -8.09
C PRO A 209 -6.68 -16.93 -7.62
N GLN A 210 -7.69 -17.12 -8.49
CA GLN A 210 -9.06 -16.68 -8.18
C GLN A 210 -9.62 -17.33 -6.91
N GLU A 211 -9.22 -18.57 -6.63
CA GLU A 211 -9.59 -19.32 -5.41
C GLU A 211 -9.02 -18.71 -4.12
N ALA A 212 -7.91 -17.99 -4.22
CA ALA A 212 -7.29 -17.29 -3.10
C ALA A 212 -7.86 -15.89 -2.86
N CYS A 213 -8.71 -15.41 -3.77
CA CYS A 213 -9.40 -14.14 -3.64
C CYS A 213 -10.72 -14.38 -2.92
N SER A 214 -10.84 -14.01 -1.64
CA SER A 214 -12.13 -14.05 -0.96
C SER A 214 -13.13 -13.17 -1.71
N SER A 215 -14.26 -13.74 -2.09
CA SER A 215 -15.42 -12.99 -2.56
C SER A 215 -15.86 -12.03 -1.46
N SER A 216 -15.50 -10.75 -1.59
CA SER A 216 -15.92 -9.66 -0.71
C SER A 216 -17.22 -9.07 -1.13
#